data_840e299146b958502ee27931c0f47d75
#
_entry.id   840e299146b958502ee27931c0f47d75
#
_cell.length_a   1.000
_cell.length_b   1.000
_cell.length_c   1.000
_cell.angle_alpha   90.00
_cell.angle_beta   90.00
_cell.angle_gamma   90.00
#
_symmetry.space_group_name_H-M   'P 1'
#
loop_
_entity.id
_entity.type
_entity.pdbx_description
1 polymer ?
#
loop_
_entity_poly.entity_id
_entity_poly.type
_entity_poly.pdbx_seq_one_letter_code
_entity_poly.pdbx_strand_id
1 'polypeptide(L)'
;MLSLSPVAESATLLRRVGVVVGSVLVTLGYCLDVLWRAAFRRLDRARVDRYTRGWASKLLRLVRLQVSVFGKAPDFSDGRRYMVLCTHASHYDIPVSFVALPGSIRMLAKAELYRIPVLGVTMRLAEFPSINRHNRERALADLSRARQMMESGIVLWAAPEGTRSRTSELLPFKKGCFHLAMDTDAIIVPVAIRGIHNVLPARSWRFNLGQQVSVHIGEPLDAGSYDR
;
A
#
# COMPACT_ATOMS: atom_id res chain seq x y z
N MET A 1 -24.90 -6.02 11.14
CA MET A 1 -24.80 -5.12 9.99
C MET A 1 -24.50 -3.73 10.52
N LEU A 2 -23.22 -3.32 10.55
CA LEU A 2 -22.84 -1.98 11.02
C LEU A 2 -23.23 -1.00 9.94
N SER A 3 -24.22 -0.17 10.19
CA SER A 3 -24.57 0.95 9.33
C SER A 3 -23.41 1.94 9.39
N LEU A 4 -22.60 2.00 8.34
CA LEU A 4 -21.66 3.09 8.17
C LEU A 4 -22.49 4.36 8.01
N SER A 5 -22.39 5.26 8.99
CA SER A 5 -23.10 6.53 8.97
C SER A 5 -22.87 7.29 7.67
N PRO A 6 -23.90 7.94 7.11
CA PRO A 6 -23.77 8.55 5.79
C PRO A 6 -22.94 9.83 5.84
N VAL A 7 -22.05 9.89 4.87
CA VAL A 7 -21.63 11.08 4.14
C VAL A 7 -21.14 12.26 4.97
N ALA A 8 -19.87 12.27 5.21
CA ALA A 8 -19.16 13.51 5.45
C ALA A 8 -19.25 14.42 4.19
N GLU A 9 -19.30 15.72 4.41
CA GLU A 9 -19.45 16.74 3.40
C GLU A 9 -18.41 16.60 2.27
N SER A 10 -18.86 16.70 1.03
CA SER A 10 -17.92 16.86 -0.08
C SER A 10 -17.08 18.12 0.13
N ALA A 11 -15.77 17.97 0.07
CA ALA A 11 -14.88 19.10 0.30
C ALA A 11 -15.13 20.22 -0.72
N THR A 12 -15.15 21.47 -0.26
CA THR A 12 -15.16 22.65 -1.15
C THR A 12 -13.91 22.66 -2.03
N LEU A 13 -13.94 23.40 -3.13
CA LEU A 13 -12.80 23.51 -4.04
C LEU A 13 -11.52 23.92 -3.31
N LEU A 14 -11.60 24.93 -2.45
CA LEU A 14 -10.47 25.42 -1.67
C LEU A 14 -9.87 24.30 -0.76
N ARG A 15 -10.73 23.54 -0.11
CA ARG A 15 -10.30 22.42 0.73
C ARG A 15 -9.68 21.28 -0.10
N ARG A 16 -10.22 20.97 -1.28
CA ARG A 16 -9.63 19.97 -2.19
C ARG A 16 -8.22 20.38 -2.62
N VAL A 17 -8.05 21.63 -3.04
CA VAL A 17 -6.74 22.20 -3.38
C VAL A 17 -5.80 22.10 -2.17
N GLY A 18 -6.25 22.48 -0.98
CA GLY A 18 -5.48 22.35 0.25
C GLY A 18 -5.04 20.93 0.57
N VAL A 19 -5.93 19.93 0.37
CA VAL A 19 -5.57 18.50 0.57
C VAL A 19 -4.54 18.06 -0.46
N VAL A 20 -4.70 18.42 -1.74
CA VAL A 20 -3.73 18.05 -2.79
C VAL A 20 -2.38 18.68 -2.53
N VAL A 21 -2.33 20.00 -2.32
CA VAL A 21 -1.08 20.73 -2.02
C VAL A 21 -0.44 20.19 -0.74
N GLY A 22 -1.21 20.03 0.33
CA GLY A 22 -0.72 19.46 1.58
C GLY A 22 -0.16 18.03 1.40
N SER A 23 -0.81 17.19 0.61
CA SER A 23 -0.34 15.84 0.31
C SER A 23 0.99 15.85 -0.47
N VAL A 24 1.12 16.75 -1.45
CA VAL A 24 2.36 16.94 -2.21
C VAL A 24 3.49 17.43 -1.30
N LEU A 25 3.24 18.45 -0.48
CA LEU A 25 4.23 19.00 0.45
C LEU A 25 4.68 17.97 1.49
N VAL A 26 3.74 17.23 2.07
CA VAL A 26 4.06 16.13 3.01
C VAL A 26 4.90 15.07 2.32
N THR A 27 4.53 14.64 1.13
CA THR A 27 5.27 13.62 0.39
C THR A 27 6.68 14.11 0.03
N LEU A 28 6.79 15.32 -0.48
CA LEU A 28 8.09 15.93 -0.81
C LEU A 28 8.99 16.04 0.43
N GLY A 29 8.45 16.50 1.55
CA GLY A 29 9.19 16.62 2.81
C GLY A 29 9.76 15.28 3.28
N TYR A 30 8.96 14.22 3.25
CA TYR A 30 9.44 12.87 3.59
C TYR A 30 10.47 12.35 2.57
N CYS A 31 10.27 12.61 1.28
CA CYS A 31 11.24 12.23 0.26
C CYS A 31 12.59 12.93 0.48
N LEU A 32 12.58 14.23 0.74
CA LEU A 32 13.81 14.99 0.99
C LEU A 32 14.54 14.53 2.26
N ASP A 33 13.81 14.20 3.34
CA ASP A 33 14.43 13.67 4.56
C ASP A 33 15.03 12.28 4.34
N VAL A 34 14.37 11.41 3.56
CA VAL A 34 14.94 10.11 3.14
C VAL A 34 16.24 10.30 2.35
N LEU A 35 16.23 11.19 1.36
CA LEU A 35 17.42 11.48 0.54
C LEU A 35 18.56 12.04 1.37
N TRP A 36 18.27 13.00 2.25
CA TRP A 36 19.23 13.57 3.19
C TRP A 36 19.88 12.48 4.04
N ARG A 37 19.09 11.61 4.66
CA ARG A 37 19.61 10.55 5.52
C ARG A 37 20.37 9.48 4.74
N ALA A 38 19.96 9.16 3.54
CA ALA A 38 20.69 8.24 2.67
C ALA A 38 22.07 8.81 2.29
N ALA A 39 22.16 10.10 1.98
CA ALA A 39 23.43 10.76 1.68
C ALA A 39 24.44 10.66 2.83
N PHE A 40 23.97 10.69 4.08
CA PHE A 40 24.80 10.55 5.28
C PHE A 40 24.85 9.11 5.83
N ARG A 41 24.43 8.09 5.06
CA ARG A 41 24.38 6.67 5.48
C ARG A 41 23.62 6.44 6.80
N ARG A 42 22.60 7.26 7.07
CA ARG A 42 21.75 7.21 8.27
C ARG A 42 20.36 6.63 8.01
N LEU A 43 20.15 6.01 6.86
CA LEU A 43 18.89 5.37 6.49
C LEU A 43 18.99 3.87 6.78
N ASP A 44 18.09 3.39 7.61
CA ASP A 44 17.87 1.97 7.90
C ASP A 44 16.38 1.61 7.65
N ARG A 45 16.08 0.33 7.57
CA ARG A 45 14.72 -0.17 7.30
C ARG A 45 13.72 0.27 8.38
N ALA A 46 14.09 0.19 9.64
CA ALA A 46 13.21 0.60 10.74
C ALA A 46 12.85 2.09 10.65
N ARG A 47 13.77 2.91 10.16
CA ARG A 47 13.52 4.33 9.92
C ARG A 47 12.60 4.56 8.72
N VAL A 48 12.80 3.82 7.63
CA VAL A 48 11.89 3.83 6.48
C VAL A 48 10.48 3.47 6.93
N ASP A 49 10.31 2.45 7.77
CA ASP A 49 9.01 2.02 8.28
C ASP A 49 8.35 3.10 9.15
N ARG A 50 9.11 3.78 10.00
CA ARG A 50 8.59 4.95 10.74
C ARG A 50 8.18 6.09 9.81
N TYR A 51 8.93 6.31 8.73
CA TYR A 51 8.63 7.34 7.74
C TYR A 51 7.38 7.03 6.93
N THR A 52 7.23 5.82 6.44
CA THR A 52 6.02 5.43 5.70
C THR A 52 4.78 5.54 6.58
N ARG A 53 4.84 5.11 7.85
CA ARG A 53 3.74 5.29 8.81
C ARG A 53 3.47 6.75 9.15
N GLY A 54 4.52 7.57 9.37
CA GLY A 54 4.40 8.99 9.65
C GLY A 54 3.80 9.77 8.46
N TRP A 55 4.27 9.47 7.25
CA TRP A 55 3.72 9.98 6.00
C TRP A 55 2.24 9.62 5.85
N ALA A 56 1.92 8.34 5.99
CA ALA A 56 0.57 7.83 5.91
C ALA A 56 -0.36 8.51 6.92
N SER A 57 0.05 8.58 8.19
CA SER A 57 -0.73 9.22 9.24
C SER A 57 -1.01 10.69 8.95
N LYS A 58 -0.06 11.43 8.36
CA LYS A 58 -0.28 12.83 7.97
C LYS A 58 -1.28 12.93 6.82
N LEU A 59 -1.21 12.05 5.81
CA LEU A 59 -2.19 12.02 4.72
C LEU A 59 -3.60 11.72 5.24
N LEU A 60 -3.75 10.75 6.14
CA LEU A 60 -5.05 10.42 6.73
C LEU A 60 -5.62 11.59 7.53
N ARG A 61 -4.77 12.34 8.27
CA ARG A 61 -5.19 13.54 9.01
C ARG A 61 -5.67 14.65 8.09
N LEU A 62 -5.03 14.86 6.92
CA LEU A 62 -5.45 15.87 5.94
C LEU A 62 -6.89 15.69 5.49
N VAL A 63 -7.35 14.44 5.35
CA VAL A 63 -8.72 14.10 4.98
C VAL A 63 -9.60 13.74 6.20
N ARG A 64 -9.07 13.85 7.42
CA ARG A 64 -9.76 13.51 8.68
C ARG A 64 -10.30 12.08 8.68
N LEU A 65 -9.57 11.15 8.08
CA LEU A 65 -9.98 9.76 7.96
C LEU A 65 -9.83 9.03 9.30
N GLN A 66 -10.87 8.32 9.70
CA GLN A 66 -10.88 7.43 10.86
C GLN A 66 -10.74 5.98 10.37
N VAL A 67 -9.84 5.22 10.98
CA VAL A 67 -9.54 3.85 10.59
C VAL A 67 -9.82 2.92 11.77
N SER A 68 -10.68 1.93 11.55
CA SER A 68 -10.92 0.83 12.50
C SER A 68 -10.34 -0.45 11.91
N VAL A 69 -9.66 -1.26 12.72
CA VAL A 69 -9.02 -2.51 12.30
C VAL A 69 -9.71 -3.69 12.95
N PHE A 70 -10.08 -4.68 12.17
CA PHE A 70 -10.70 -5.94 12.58
C PHE A 70 -9.84 -7.12 12.11
N GLY A 71 -9.74 -8.13 12.94
CA GLY A 71 -8.83 -9.25 12.74
C GLY A 71 -7.42 -8.95 13.29
N LYS A 72 -6.53 -9.90 13.16
CA LYS A 72 -5.15 -9.80 13.68
C LYS A 72 -4.16 -10.16 12.57
N ALA A 73 -3.20 -9.28 12.33
CA ALA A 73 -2.09 -9.62 11.46
C ALA A 73 -1.20 -10.69 12.12
N PRO A 74 -0.64 -11.61 11.33
CA PRO A 74 0.36 -12.55 11.84
C PRO A 74 1.61 -11.80 12.29
N ASP A 75 2.48 -12.51 13.00
CA ASP A 75 3.81 -11.98 13.30
C ASP A 75 4.68 -12.02 12.05
N PHE A 76 4.88 -10.90 11.41
CA PHE A 76 5.70 -10.78 10.22
C PHE A 76 7.22 -10.92 10.49
N SER A 77 7.63 -11.12 11.74
CA SER A 77 9.01 -11.30 12.13
C SER A 77 9.40 -12.77 12.40
N ASP A 78 8.51 -13.71 12.15
CA ASP A 78 8.69 -15.15 12.41
C ASP A 78 9.62 -15.88 11.41
N GLY A 79 10.22 -15.14 10.48
CA GLY A 79 11.14 -15.66 9.47
C GLY A 79 10.44 -16.22 8.22
N ARG A 80 9.12 -16.25 8.16
CA ARG A 80 8.37 -16.65 6.97
C ARG A 80 8.21 -15.48 5.98
N ARG A 81 7.94 -15.81 4.72
CA ARG A 81 7.67 -14.83 3.66
C ARG A 81 6.19 -14.48 3.64
N TYR A 82 5.89 -13.19 3.63
CA TYR A 82 4.50 -12.69 3.68
C TYR A 82 4.15 -11.79 2.52
N MET A 83 2.95 -11.97 2.00
CA MET A 83 2.36 -11.14 0.98
C MET A 83 0.95 -10.70 1.38
N VAL A 84 0.73 -9.40 1.55
CA VAL A 84 -0.60 -8.83 1.77
C VAL A 84 -1.28 -8.66 0.42
N LEU A 85 -2.44 -9.29 0.24
CA LEU A 85 -3.33 -9.07 -0.90
C LEU A 85 -4.53 -8.23 -0.44
N CYS A 86 -4.59 -7.00 -0.93
CA CYS A 86 -5.55 -6.01 -0.46
C CYS A 86 -6.49 -5.56 -1.58
N THR A 87 -7.76 -5.33 -1.26
CA THR A 87 -8.71 -4.68 -2.16
C THR A 87 -8.22 -3.29 -2.56
N HIS A 88 -8.63 -2.81 -3.74
CA HIS A 88 -8.11 -1.54 -4.25
C HIS A 88 -9.20 -0.66 -4.88
N ALA A 89 -9.63 0.36 -4.15
CA ALA A 89 -10.68 1.26 -4.60
C ALA A 89 -10.29 2.75 -4.52
N SER A 90 -9.19 3.08 -3.82
CA SER A 90 -8.75 4.46 -3.65
C SER A 90 -7.22 4.57 -3.64
N HIS A 91 -6.67 5.76 -3.83
CA HIS A 91 -5.27 6.04 -3.50
C HIS A 91 -5.00 5.95 -1.99
N TYR A 92 -6.03 6.09 -1.17
CA TYR A 92 -5.93 6.02 0.28
C TYR A 92 -5.81 4.60 0.83
N ASP A 93 -6.01 3.54 0.01
CA ASP A 93 -5.72 2.16 0.42
C ASP A 93 -4.28 2.01 0.93
N ILE A 94 -3.37 2.70 0.25
CA ILE A 94 -1.93 2.65 0.54
C ILE A 94 -1.61 3.23 1.94
N PRO A 95 -1.92 4.51 2.24
CA PRO A 95 -1.66 5.04 3.56
C PRO A 95 -2.48 4.36 4.66
N VAL A 96 -3.69 3.86 4.38
CA VAL A 96 -4.46 3.07 5.35
C VAL A 96 -3.73 1.78 5.69
N SER A 97 -3.21 1.06 4.69
CA SER A 97 -2.45 -0.18 4.92
C SER A 97 -1.19 0.05 5.76
N PHE A 98 -0.45 1.15 5.54
CA PHE A 98 0.75 1.47 6.35
C PHE A 98 0.43 1.80 7.81
N VAL A 99 -0.76 2.32 8.09
CA VAL A 99 -1.19 2.62 9.46
C VAL A 99 -1.78 1.38 10.15
N ALA A 100 -2.53 0.56 9.41
CA ALA A 100 -3.28 -0.57 9.94
C ALA A 100 -2.44 -1.84 10.13
N LEU A 101 -1.40 -2.04 9.32
CA LEU A 101 -0.62 -3.28 9.31
C LEU A 101 0.75 -3.07 9.97
N PRO A 102 1.23 -4.03 10.78
CA PRO A 102 2.59 -4.01 11.33
C PRO A 102 3.64 -4.38 10.26
N GLY A 103 4.92 -4.36 10.64
CA GLY A 103 6.02 -4.84 9.81
C GLY A 103 6.50 -3.87 8.75
N SER A 104 7.43 -4.34 7.94
CA SER A 104 8.08 -3.60 6.85
C SER A 104 7.30 -3.76 5.54
N ILE A 105 6.14 -3.11 5.46
CA ILE A 105 5.27 -3.21 4.29
C ILE A 105 5.89 -2.46 3.10
N ARG A 106 5.98 -3.13 1.94
CA ARG A 106 6.38 -2.51 0.66
C ARG A 106 5.40 -2.90 -0.43
N MET A 107 4.83 -1.91 -1.07
CA MET A 107 3.88 -2.19 -2.15
C MET A 107 4.58 -2.38 -3.49
N LEU A 108 4.02 -3.29 -4.27
CA LEU A 108 4.41 -3.51 -5.65
C LEU A 108 3.99 -2.29 -6.48
N ALA A 109 4.96 -1.45 -6.81
CA ALA A 109 4.70 -0.18 -7.48
C ALA A 109 4.92 -0.26 -9.00
N LYS A 110 4.17 0.57 -9.74
CA LYS A 110 4.32 0.68 -11.19
C LYS A 110 5.68 1.30 -11.55
N ALA A 111 6.32 0.77 -12.58
CA ALA A 111 7.61 1.25 -13.06
C ALA A 111 7.64 2.76 -13.41
N GLU A 112 6.50 3.31 -13.85
CA GLU A 112 6.38 4.74 -14.20
C GLU A 112 6.61 5.66 -13.00
N LEU A 113 6.26 5.23 -11.78
CA LEU A 113 6.49 6.03 -10.56
C LEU A 113 7.98 6.27 -10.30
N TYR A 114 8.85 5.35 -10.74
CA TYR A 114 10.30 5.48 -10.59
C TYR A 114 10.94 6.49 -11.54
N ARG A 115 10.17 7.00 -12.51
CA ARG A 115 10.60 8.08 -13.42
C ARG A 115 10.34 9.47 -12.85
N ILE A 116 9.51 9.57 -11.81
CA ILE A 116 9.23 10.84 -11.13
C ILE A 116 10.48 11.25 -10.35
N PRO A 117 11.06 12.44 -10.63
CA PRO A 117 12.21 12.94 -9.88
C PRO A 117 11.93 12.95 -8.38
N VAL A 118 12.97 12.81 -7.55
CA VAL A 118 12.89 12.73 -6.09
C VAL A 118 12.13 11.50 -5.60
N LEU A 119 10.85 11.31 -6.00
CA LEU A 119 10.02 10.18 -5.57
C LEU A 119 10.63 8.83 -5.99
N GLY A 120 11.04 8.69 -7.26
CA GLY A 120 11.58 7.43 -7.78
C GLY A 120 12.89 7.04 -7.11
N VAL A 121 13.76 7.99 -6.79
CA VAL A 121 14.99 7.74 -6.04
C VAL A 121 14.64 7.33 -4.61
N THR A 122 13.74 8.06 -3.96
CA THR A 122 13.26 7.75 -2.60
C THR A 122 12.67 6.35 -2.53
N MET A 123 11.83 5.96 -3.49
CA MET A 123 11.21 4.62 -3.52
C MET A 123 12.26 3.50 -3.62
N ARG A 124 13.31 3.70 -4.43
CA ARG A 124 14.43 2.73 -4.51
C ARG A 124 15.17 2.62 -3.20
N LEU A 125 15.53 3.75 -2.58
CA LEU A 125 16.22 3.79 -1.28
C LEU A 125 15.37 3.23 -0.14
N ALA A 126 14.05 3.37 -0.26
CA ALA A 126 13.09 2.84 0.70
C ALA A 126 12.67 1.38 0.41
N GLU A 127 13.38 0.68 -0.47
CA GLU A 127 13.18 -0.74 -0.81
C GLU A 127 11.80 -1.06 -1.40
N PHE A 128 11.15 -0.12 -2.11
CA PHE A 128 9.91 -0.44 -2.83
C PHE A 128 10.23 -1.22 -4.10
N PRO A 129 9.62 -2.39 -4.35
CA PRO A 129 9.83 -3.13 -5.59
C PRO A 129 9.05 -2.51 -6.76
N SER A 130 9.71 -2.42 -7.92
CA SER A 130 9.03 -2.10 -9.17
C SER A 130 8.65 -3.39 -9.90
N ILE A 131 7.47 -3.44 -10.47
CA ILE A 131 7.08 -4.55 -11.36
C ILE A 131 6.89 -4.03 -12.77
N ASN A 132 7.62 -4.64 -13.70
CA ASN A 132 7.36 -4.48 -15.14
C ASN A 132 6.41 -5.60 -15.59
N ARG A 133 5.13 -5.28 -15.77
CA ARG A 133 4.08 -6.26 -16.13
C ARG A 133 4.09 -6.67 -17.60
N HIS A 134 4.99 -6.10 -18.42
CA HIS A 134 4.98 -6.25 -19.88
C HIS A 134 6.17 -7.05 -20.43
N ASN A 135 7.10 -7.50 -19.61
CA ASN A 135 8.27 -8.24 -20.05
C ASN A 135 8.42 -9.56 -19.29
N ARG A 136 8.19 -10.69 -20.01
CA ARG A 136 8.24 -12.05 -19.44
C ARG A 136 9.66 -12.46 -19.00
N GLU A 137 10.70 -12.04 -19.72
CA GLU A 137 12.09 -12.36 -19.35
C GLU A 137 12.51 -11.67 -18.04
N ARG A 138 12.01 -10.45 -17.82
CA ARG A 138 12.23 -9.73 -16.57
C ARG A 138 11.41 -10.28 -15.40
N ALA A 139 10.34 -11.01 -15.69
CA ALA A 139 9.47 -11.58 -14.65
C ALA A 139 10.22 -12.56 -13.73
N LEU A 140 11.15 -13.36 -14.26
CA LEU A 140 11.98 -14.27 -13.45
C LEU A 140 12.95 -13.52 -12.52
N ALA A 141 13.56 -12.45 -13.03
CA ALA A 141 14.44 -11.60 -12.21
C ALA A 141 13.64 -10.84 -11.13
N ASP A 142 12.46 -10.35 -11.50
CA ASP A 142 11.54 -9.67 -10.57
C ASP A 142 11.05 -10.65 -9.47
N LEU A 143 10.79 -11.91 -9.83
CA LEU A 143 10.42 -12.97 -8.90
C LEU A 143 11.54 -13.28 -7.89
N SER A 144 12.76 -13.52 -8.39
CA SER A 144 13.93 -13.75 -7.52
C SER A 144 14.16 -12.59 -6.57
N ARG A 145 14.03 -11.36 -7.04
CA ARG A 145 14.15 -10.15 -6.23
C ARG A 145 13.04 -10.05 -5.18
N ALA A 146 11.81 -10.34 -5.55
CA ALA A 146 10.69 -10.33 -4.62
C ALA A 146 10.88 -11.36 -3.50
N ARG A 147 11.35 -12.56 -3.84
CA ARG A 147 11.70 -13.61 -2.87
C ARG A 147 12.77 -13.13 -1.90
N GLN A 148 13.90 -12.62 -2.40
CA GLN A 148 14.98 -12.08 -1.57
C GLN A 148 14.50 -10.96 -0.63
N MET A 149 13.63 -10.09 -1.12
CA MET A 149 13.05 -9.03 -0.29
C MET A 149 12.21 -9.60 0.85
N MET A 150 11.36 -10.59 0.59
CA MET A 150 10.56 -11.24 1.63
C MET A 150 11.42 -12.02 2.62
N GLU A 151 12.47 -12.71 2.16
CA GLU A 151 13.45 -13.39 3.02
C GLU A 151 14.20 -12.42 3.93
N SER A 152 14.36 -11.17 3.51
CA SER A 152 14.94 -10.11 4.33
C SER A 152 13.95 -9.49 5.34
N GLY A 153 12.71 -10.01 5.45
CA GLY A 153 11.67 -9.53 6.36
C GLY A 153 10.78 -8.42 5.81
N ILE A 154 10.82 -8.16 4.49
CA ILE A 154 9.87 -7.26 3.84
C ILE A 154 8.56 -7.99 3.58
N VAL A 155 7.46 -7.36 3.95
CA VAL A 155 6.10 -7.82 3.62
C VAL A 155 5.66 -7.15 2.33
N LEU A 156 5.49 -7.93 1.27
CA LEU A 156 5.01 -7.39 0.01
C LEU A 156 3.51 -7.10 0.06
N TRP A 157 3.11 -5.96 -0.46
CA TRP A 157 1.71 -5.58 -0.59
C TRP A 157 1.33 -5.48 -2.07
N ALA A 158 0.25 -6.12 -2.46
CA ALA A 158 -0.28 -6.06 -3.81
C ALA A 158 -1.81 -5.98 -3.82
N ALA A 159 -2.34 -5.37 -4.89
CA ALA A 159 -3.76 -5.40 -5.20
C ALA A 159 -4.03 -6.45 -6.30
N PRO A 160 -4.73 -7.56 -6.00
CA PRO A 160 -4.98 -8.62 -6.99
C PRO A 160 -5.86 -8.14 -8.15
N GLU A 161 -6.67 -7.12 -7.96
CA GLU A 161 -7.46 -6.46 -9.01
C GLU A 161 -6.60 -5.78 -10.09
N GLY A 162 -5.37 -5.40 -9.75
CA GLY A 162 -4.40 -4.75 -10.64
C GLY A 162 -4.76 -3.33 -11.06
N THR A 163 -5.91 -2.84 -10.69
CA THR A 163 -6.37 -1.46 -10.87
C THR A 163 -7.40 -1.12 -9.78
N ARG A 164 -7.66 0.16 -9.56
CA ARG A 164 -8.68 0.59 -8.60
C ARG A 164 -10.07 0.37 -9.14
N SER A 165 -10.94 -0.24 -8.33
CA SER A 165 -12.38 -0.28 -8.60
C SER A 165 -12.96 1.12 -8.67
N ARG A 166 -13.92 1.34 -9.56
CA ARG A 166 -14.68 2.60 -9.67
C ARG A 166 -15.96 2.58 -8.83
N THR A 167 -16.35 1.40 -8.42
CA THR A 167 -17.49 1.13 -7.55
C THR A 167 -16.97 0.62 -6.21
N SER A 168 -17.84 0.27 -5.32
CA SER A 168 -17.47 -0.43 -4.07
C SER A 168 -17.28 -1.94 -4.24
N GLU A 169 -17.48 -2.45 -5.44
CA GLU A 169 -17.43 -3.88 -5.76
C GLU A 169 -16.01 -4.33 -6.09
N LEU A 170 -15.71 -5.58 -5.79
CA LEU A 170 -14.44 -6.20 -6.15
C LEU A 170 -14.38 -6.44 -7.66
N LEU A 171 -13.25 -6.10 -8.25
CA LEU A 171 -12.94 -6.47 -9.62
C LEU A 171 -12.39 -7.90 -9.70
N PRO A 172 -12.49 -8.57 -10.86
CA PRO A 172 -11.88 -9.88 -11.06
C PRO A 172 -10.38 -9.87 -10.73
N PHE A 173 -9.95 -10.86 -9.99
CA PHE A 173 -8.56 -10.97 -9.57
C PHE A 173 -7.67 -11.45 -10.71
N LYS A 174 -6.50 -10.83 -10.83
CA LYS A 174 -5.45 -11.24 -11.76
C LYS A 174 -4.55 -12.26 -11.11
N LYS A 175 -4.23 -13.32 -11.82
CA LYS A 175 -3.45 -14.46 -11.32
C LYS A 175 -2.01 -14.10 -10.89
N GLY A 176 -1.43 -13.01 -11.41
CA GLY A 176 -0.01 -12.70 -11.25
C GLY A 176 0.49 -12.59 -9.80
N CYS A 177 -0.29 -12.00 -8.88
CA CYS A 177 0.13 -11.92 -7.48
C CYS A 177 0.01 -13.28 -6.75
N PHE A 178 -0.94 -14.14 -7.14
CA PHE A 178 -1.06 -15.48 -6.61
C PHE A 178 0.09 -16.37 -7.08
N HIS A 179 0.44 -16.32 -8.36
CA HIS A 179 1.63 -17.03 -8.86
C HIS A 179 2.90 -16.53 -8.17
N LEU A 180 3.05 -15.22 -7.94
CA LEU A 180 4.17 -14.70 -7.18
C LEU A 180 4.23 -15.27 -5.77
N ALA A 181 3.09 -15.34 -5.07
CA ALA A 181 3.02 -15.91 -3.74
C ALA A 181 3.38 -17.40 -3.73
N MET A 182 2.86 -18.19 -4.68
CA MET A 182 3.17 -19.62 -4.83
C MET A 182 4.64 -19.85 -5.19
N ASP A 183 5.18 -19.09 -6.16
CA ASP A 183 6.57 -19.21 -6.62
C ASP A 183 7.60 -18.81 -5.55
N THR A 184 7.17 -18.08 -4.54
CA THR A 184 8.01 -17.64 -3.43
C THR A 184 7.70 -18.34 -2.10
N ASP A 185 6.80 -19.32 -2.09
CA ASP A 185 6.28 -20.00 -0.89
C ASP A 185 5.85 -18.99 0.19
N ALA A 186 5.13 -17.95 -0.23
CA ALA A 186 4.72 -16.88 0.68
C ALA A 186 3.38 -17.19 1.34
N ILE A 187 3.20 -16.69 2.54
CA ILE A 187 1.92 -16.69 3.22
C ILE A 187 1.13 -15.46 2.75
N ILE A 188 -0.03 -15.69 2.17
CA ILE A 188 -0.96 -14.64 1.77
C ILE A 188 -1.75 -14.19 2.98
N VAL A 189 -1.75 -12.88 3.24
CA VAL A 189 -2.61 -12.25 4.23
C VAL A 189 -3.67 -11.44 3.47
N PRO A 190 -4.92 -11.94 3.40
CA PRO A 190 -5.99 -11.20 2.72
C PRO A 190 -6.42 -10.02 3.56
N VAL A 191 -6.54 -8.85 2.92
CA VAL A 191 -6.98 -7.62 3.57
C VAL A 191 -8.08 -6.96 2.73
N ALA A 192 -9.15 -6.55 3.37
CA ALA A 192 -10.21 -5.78 2.74
C ALA A 192 -10.37 -4.42 3.44
N ILE A 193 -10.41 -3.33 2.66
CA ILE A 193 -10.67 -1.98 3.18
C ILE A 193 -12.04 -1.54 2.70
N ARG A 194 -13.00 -1.45 3.63
CA ARG A 194 -14.38 -1.05 3.35
C ARG A 194 -14.56 0.45 3.56
N GLY A 195 -15.37 1.07 2.71
CA GLY A 195 -15.69 2.50 2.78
C GLY A 195 -14.65 3.42 2.17
N ILE A 196 -13.49 2.91 1.75
CA ILE A 196 -12.37 3.73 1.26
C ILE A 196 -12.68 4.46 -0.07
N HIS A 197 -13.53 3.90 -0.91
CA HIS A 197 -13.96 4.52 -2.17
C HIS A 197 -14.67 5.86 -1.92
N ASN A 198 -15.33 6.03 -0.77
CA ASN A 198 -15.99 7.27 -0.39
C ASN A 198 -15.02 8.40 -0.11
N VAL A 199 -13.78 8.13 0.31
CA VAL A 199 -12.77 9.14 0.64
C VAL A 199 -12.30 9.87 -0.61
N LEU A 200 -11.87 9.11 -1.61
CA LEU A 200 -11.42 9.58 -2.91
C LEU A 200 -11.73 8.51 -3.95
N PRO A 201 -12.85 8.61 -4.67
CA PRO A 201 -13.20 7.65 -5.72
C PRO A 201 -12.12 7.55 -6.80
N ALA A 202 -11.96 6.37 -7.39
CA ALA A 202 -11.00 6.15 -8.46
C ALA A 202 -11.25 7.11 -9.64
N ARG A 203 -10.17 7.69 -10.18
CA ARG A 203 -10.20 8.69 -11.28
C ARG A 203 -10.97 9.97 -10.97
N SER A 204 -11.23 10.24 -9.70
CA SER A 204 -11.86 11.48 -9.22
C SER A 204 -10.84 12.31 -8.45
N TRP A 205 -11.13 13.59 -8.30
CA TRP A 205 -10.45 14.50 -7.38
C TRP A 205 -11.42 15.07 -6.32
N ARG A 206 -12.57 14.44 -6.18
CA ARG A 206 -13.58 14.78 -5.19
C ARG A 206 -13.23 14.09 -3.88
N PHE A 207 -12.71 14.88 -2.94
CA PHE A 207 -12.44 14.38 -1.59
C PHE A 207 -13.69 14.54 -0.72
N ASN A 208 -14.02 13.49 0.03
CA ASN A 208 -14.98 13.56 1.13
C ASN A 208 -14.18 13.41 2.43
N LEU A 209 -14.27 14.42 3.27
CA LEU A 209 -13.51 14.50 4.52
C LEU A 209 -14.27 13.85 5.67
N GLY A 210 -13.55 13.40 6.71
CA GLY A 210 -14.15 12.87 7.93
C GLY A 210 -14.81 11.49 7.76
N GLN A 211 -14.41 10.74 6.70
CA GLN A 211 -14.92 9.40 6.48
C GLN A 211 -14.40 8.41 7.52
N GLN A 212 -15.17 7.34 7.70
CA GLN A 212 -14.77 6.17 8.47
C GLN A 212 -14.52 5.00 7.53
N VAL A 213 -13.42 4.28 7.73
CA VAL A 213 -13.10 3.07 6.99
C VAL A 213 -12.79 1.93 7.95
N SER A 214 -13.11 0.71 7.53
CA SER A 214 -12.76 -0.49 8.27
C SER A 214 -11.80 -1.36 7.47
N VAL A 215 -10.71 -1.74 8.12
CA VAL A 215 -9.71 -2.69 7.59
C VAL A 215 -10.02 -4.04 8.21
N HIS A 216 -10.26 -5.03 7.37
CA HIS A 216 -10.51 -6.41 7.78
C HIS A 216 -9.34 -7.27 7.37
N ILE A 217 -8.64 -7.85 8.34
CA ILE A 217 -7.52 -8.77 8.15
C ILE A 217 -8.09 -10.17 8.25
N GLY A 218 -8.00 -10.94 7.17
CA GLY A 218 -8.46 -12.34 7.12
C GLY A 218 -7.39 -13.31 7.60
N GLU A 219 -7.77 -14.59 7.71
CA GLU A 219 -6.86 -15.67 8.10
C GLU A 219 -5.76 -15.83 7.04
N PRO A 220 -4.51 -16.00 7.47
CA PRO A 220 -3.39 -16.24 6.57
C PRO A 220 -3.54 -17.55 5.80
N LEU A 221 -3.19 -17.55 4.52
CA LEU A 221 -3.23 -18.69 3.62
C LEU A 221 -1.81 -19.04 3.16
N ASP A 222 -1.40 -20.27 3.35
CA ASP A 222 -0.11 -20.76 2.85
C ASP A 222 -0.21 -21.03 1.35
N ALA A 223 0.44 -20.18 0.53
CA ALA A 223 0.40 -20.33 -0.92
C ALA A 223 1.16 -21.57 -1.42
N GLY A 224 2.11 -22.09 -0.64
CA GLY A 224 2.86 -23.30 -0.97
C GLY A 224 2.01 -24.59 -0.87
N SER A 225 0.85 -24.55 -0.21
CA SER A 225 -0.07 -25.67 -0.08
C SER A 225 -1.03 -25.84 -1.26
N TYR A 226 -0.99 -24.94 -2.26
CA TYR A 226 -1.88 -24.96 -3.43
C TYR A 226 -1.10 -25.29 -4.70
N ASP A 227 -1.70 -26.12 -5.54
CA ASP A 227 -1.21 -26.41 -6.89
C ASP A 227 -1.55 -25.29 -7.88
N ARG A 228 -0.77 -25.19 -8.98
CA ARG A 228 -0.94 -24.19 -10.05
C ARG A 228 -2.13 -24.46 -10.97
#